data_b04757c713be42d5e29d18fd52ade097
#
_entry.id   b04757c713be42d5e29d18fd52ade097
#
_cell.length_a   1.000
_cell.length_b   1.000
_cell.length_c   1.000
_cell.angle_alpha   90.00
_cell.angle_beta   90.00
_cell.angle_gamma   90.00
#
_symmetry.space_group_name_H-M   'P 1'
#
loop_
_entity.id
_entity.type
_entity.pdbx_description
1 polymer ?
#
loop_
_entity_poly.entity_id
_entity_poly.type
_entity_poly.pdbx_seq_one_letter_code
_entity_poly.pdbx_strand_id
1 'polypeptide(L)'
;MIIEKKLEGFNNKLVYDKLNYAQCSCGKCFQFYFNSLHIGARQSGKTYSVVQMIKHYEKNKIMRDGVEYKLRTHLISPTIQANQIYQSLESLDMKKDAHDDYSDALLLNILDDIKAEKKQYDKYLLYKKYYDKFNKTPENKLDKLYDEEPEIFYMLEEYDYQNPKDIKHEPPKVNIIILDDLLGSDAFTKKTKSVLTNAMIKNRHMGVCFALLVQSIKAVPKNIRLNCSVFQLAAFKNKKVILEDIYDEVSNVIGIDQFEELYDHATAKPYGSLIIDTTNGKRFLSNLDSELFIDNKKILPNNKKENK
;
A
#
# COMPACT_ATOMS: atom_id res chain seq x y z
N MET A 1 -30.89 -11.97 -19.32
CA MET A 1 -31.48 -10.65 -18.95
C MET A 1 -31.55 -10.62 -17.44
N ILE A 2 -30.87 -9.69 -16.78
CA ILE A 2 -30.93 -9.48 -15.32
C ILE A 2 -32.00 -8.43 -15.07
N ILE A 3 -32.98 -8.74 -14.22
CA ILE A 3 -34.03 -7.81 -13.80
C ILE A 3 -33.68 -7.34 -12.39
N GLU A 4 -33.36 -6.06 -12.23
CA GLU A 4 -33.08 -5.43 -10.95
C GLU A 4 -34.38 -4.80 -10.38
N LYS A 5 -34.75 -5.21 -9.17
CA LYS A 5 -35.89 -4.63 -8.45
C LYS A 5 -35.35 -3.84 -7.26
N LYS A 6 -35.62 -2.53 -7.27
CA LYS A 6 -35.23 -1.64 -6.16
C LYS A 6 -36.03 -1.99 -4.91
N LEU A 7 -35.33 -2.19 -3.80
CA LEU A 7 -35.97 -2.38 -2.49
C LEU A 7 -36.33 -1.00 -1.91
N GLU A 8 -37.60 -0.83 -1.55
CA GLU A 8 -38.06 0.39 -0.88
C GLU A 8 -37.68 0.37 0.61
N GLY A 9 -37.36 1.51 1.17
CA GLY A 9 -37.04 1.68 2.59
C GLY A 9 -35.57 1.58 2.96
N PHE A 10 -34.69 1.21 2.03
CA PHE A 10 -33.24 1.26 2.26
C PHE A 10 -32.65 2.55 1.70
N ASN A 11 -32.06 3.35 2.60
CA ASN A 11 -31.30 4.51 2.16
C ASN A 11 -29.89 4.09 1.77
N ASN A 12 -29.70 3.71 0.51
CA ASN A 12 -28.42 3.31 -0.08
C ASN A 12 -27.48 4.49 -0.40
N LYS A 13 -27.69 5.67 0.21
CA LYS A 13 -26.62 6.66 0.22
C LYS A 13 -25.54 6.16 1.15
N LEU A 14 -24.71 5.24 0.61
CA LEU A 14 -23.38 5.02 1.15
C LEU A 14 -22.69 6.38 1.12
N VAL A 15 -22.63 7.01 2.29
CA VAL A 15 -21.64 8.04 2.54
C VAL A 15 -20.32 7.26 2.49
N TYR A 16 -19.72 7.19 1.32
CA TYR A 16 -18.30 6.88 1.24
C TYR A 16 -17.64 8.01 2.02
N ASP A 17 -17.34 7.77 3.28
CA ASP A 17 -16.22 8.45 3.90
C ASP A 17 -15.10 8.26 2.90
N LYS A 18 -14.76 9.33 2.20
CA LYS A 18 -13.55 9.35 1.38
C LYS A 18 -12.45 9.09 2.38
N LEU A 19 -12.10 7.80 2.52
CA LEU A 19 -10.95 7.42 3.31
C LEU A 19 -9.82 8.28 2.77
N ASN A 20 -9.39 9.24 3.56
CA ASN A 20 -8.49 10.28 3.14
C ASN A 20 -7.10 9.67 3.08
N TYR A 21 -6.85 8.95 1.97
CA TYR A 21 -5.56 8.32 1.71
C TYR A 21 -4.53 9.37 1.33
N ALA A 22 -3.30 9.16 1.77
CA ALA A 22 -2.17 9.85 1.20
C ALA A 22 -2.12 9.60 -0.33
N GLN A 23 -1.85 10.62 -1.10
CA GLN A 23 -1.80 10.56 -2.56
C GLN A 23 -0.47 11.09 -3.07
N CYS A 24 0.11 10.39 -4.04
CA CYS A 24 1.27 10.89 -4.76
C CYS A 24 0.82 11.96 -5.77
N SER A 25 1.50 13.09 -5.77
CA SER A 25 1.17 14.23 -6.65
C SER A 25 1.27 13.91 -8.14
N CYS A 26 1.99 12.85 -8.54
CA CYS A 26 2.12 12.44 -9.93
C CYS A 26 0.84 11.84 -10.53
N GLY A 27 -0.12 11.39 -9.72
CA GLY A 27 -1.37 10.75 -10.16
C GLY A 27 -1.21 9.39 -10.86
N LYS A 28 0.03 8.90 -11.03
CA LYS A 28 0.35 7.65 -11.76
C LYS A 28 0.74 6.49 -10.85
N CYS A 29 1.06 6.77 -9.59
CA CYS A 29 1.44 5.77 -8.59
C CYS A 29 0.23 4.94 -8.12
N PHE A 30 0.52 3.82 -7.46
CA PHE A 30 -0.51 3.07 -6.73
C PHE A 30 -1.05 3.94 -5.59
N GLN A 31 -2.32 3.77 -5.28
CA GLN A 31 -2.92 4.47 -4.15
C GLN A 31 -2.35 3.91 -2.83
N PHE A 32 -1.88 4.78 -1.95
CA PHE A 32 -1.57 4.38 -0.57
C PHE A 32 -2.87 3.96 0.13
N TYR A 33 -2.93 2.99 0.92
CA TYR A 33 -1.90 2.09 1.41
C TYR A 33 -2.11 0.73 0.74
N PHE A 34 -1.23 0.38 -0.17
CA PHE A 34 -1.32 -0.87 -0.91
C PHE A 34 -0.59 -2.03 -0.21
N ASN A 35 -0.99 -3.25 -0.54
CA ASN A 35 -0.19 -4.44 -0.36
C ASN A 35 0.17 -4.98 -1.76
N SER A 36 1.45 -5.06 -2.07
CA SER A 36 1.93 -5.54 -3.37
C SER A 36 2.66 -6.88 -3.25
N LEU A 37 2.44 -7.73 -4.24
CA LEU A 37 3.10 -9.03 -4.37
C LEU A 37 3.86 -9.07 -5.70
N HIS A 38 5.18 -9.10 -5.61
CA HIS A 38 6.11 -9.13 -6.73
C HIS A 38 6.63 -10.55 -6.93
N ILE A 39 6.24 -11.21 -8.02
CA ILE A 39 6.48 -12.63 -8.26
C ILE A 39 7.40 -12.79 -9.47
N GLY A 40 8.46 -13.56 -9.32
CA GLY A 40 9.39 -13.83 -10.41
C GLY A 40 10.59 -14.68 -9.98
N ALA A 41 11.24 -15.33 -10.94
CA ALA A 41 12.45 -16.08 -10.70
C ALA A 41 13.57 -15.17 -10.17
N ARG A 42 14.69 -15.79 -9.73
CA ARG A 42 15.91 -15.04 -9.44
C ARG A 42 16.33 -14.23 -10.67
N GLN A 43 16.86 -13.02 -10.45
CA GLN A 43 17.33 -12.12 -11.51
C GLN A 43 16.23 -11.67 -12.51
N SER A 44 14.96 -11.79 -12.16
CA SER A 44 13.84 -11.34 -13.02
C SER A 44 13.55 -9.83 -12.94
N GLY A 45 14.31 -9.07 -12.15
CA GLY A 45 14.13 -7.63 -12.01
C GLY A 45 13.18 -7.18 -10.91
N LYS A 46 12.62 -8.08 -10.07
CA LYS A 46 11.68 -7.72 -8.98
C LYS A 46 12.21 -6.61 -8.08
N THR A 47 13.39 -6.81 -7.49
CA THR A 47 14.02 -5.86 -6.59
C THR A 47 14.24 -4.51 -7.27
N TYR A 48 14.73 -4.53 -8.51
CA TYR A 48 14.91 -3.31 -9.31
C TYR A 48 13.59 -2.56 -9.49
N SER A 49 12.52 -3.24 -9.86
CA SER A 49 11.21 -2.64 -10.07
C SER A 49 10.67 -1.99 -8.80
N VAL A 50 10.78 -2.66 -7.64
CA VAL A 50 10.33 -2.10 -6.35
C VAL A 50 11.15 -0.86 -5.99
N VAL A 51 12.47 -0.90 -6.16
CA VAL A 51 13.33 0.27 -5.91
C VAL A 51 12.96 1.43 -6.84
N GLN A 52 12.69 1.20 -8.14
CA GLN A 52 12.24 2.24 -9.06
C GLN A 52 10.88 2.82 -8.65
N MET A 53 9.96 1.99 -8.20
CA MET A 53 8.66 2.43 -7.67
C MET A 53 8.86 3.37 -6.46
N ILE A 54 9.69 3.00 -5.51
CA ILE A 54 9.95 3.81 -4.31
C ILE A 54 10.65 5.13 -4.67
N LYS A 55 11.67 5.08 -5.54
CA LYS A 55 12.33 6.31 -6.06
C LYS A 55 11.34 7.25 -6.76
N HIS A 56 10.33 6.68 -7.40
CA HIS A 56 9.28 7.51 -8.00
C HIS A 56 8.45 8.21 -6.92
N TYR A 57 8.14 7.55 -5.79
CA TYR A 57 7.49 8.20 -4.65
C TYR A 57 8.40 9.25 -3.99
N GLU A 58 9.70 8.99 -3.85
CA GLU A 58 10.68 9.93 -3.28
C GLU A 58 10.79 11.24 -4.08
N LYS A 59 10.67 11.15 -5.41
CA LYS A 59 10.72 12.31 -6.32
C LYS A 59 9.44 13.14 -6.36
N ASN A 60 8.34 12.63 -5.84
CA ASN A 60 7.04 13.27 -5.93
C ASN A 60 6.50 13.57 -4.51
N LYS A 61 5.74 14.64 -4.40
CA LYS A 61 5.10 14.99 -3.13
C LYS A 61 4.02 13.99 -2.77
N ILE A 62 4.01 13.60 -1.51
CA ILE A 62 2.96 12.76 -0.94
C ILE A 62 2.06 13.68 -0.11
N MET A 63 0.82 13.84 -0.51
CA MET A 63 -0.12 14.77 0.09
C MET A 63 -1.29 14.05 0.76
N ARG A 64 -1.68 14.53 1.94
CA ARG A 64 -2.90 14.13 2.62
C ARG A 64 -3.47 15.34 3.38
N ASP A 65 -4.74 15.66 3.18
CA ASP A 65 -5.43 16.78 3.83
C ASP A 65 -4.71 18.13 3.68
N GLY A 66 -4.05 18.36 2.53
CA GLY A 66 -3.26 19.57 2.29
C GLY A 66 -1.89 19.59 2.97
N VAL A 67 -1.51 18.54 3.67
CA VAL A 67 -0.22 18.39 4.35
C VAL A 67 0.68 17.47 3.53
N GLU A 68 1.96 17.83 3.41
CA GLU A 68 2.99 17.01 2.78
C GLU A 68 3.56 16.00 3.78
N TYR A 69 3.59 14.73 3.38
CA TYR A 69 4.11 13.60 4.16
C TYR A 69 5.43 13.12 3.57
N LYS A 70 6.40 12.81 4.44
CA LYS A 70 7.64 12.15 4.02
C LYS A 70 7.45 10.65 3.89
N LEU A 71 8.21 10.03 3.01
CA LEU A 71 8.28 8.58 2.88
C LEU A 71 9.33 8.02 3.86
N ARG A 72 9.05 6.86 4.45
CA ARG A 72 10.02 6.03 5.16
C ARG A 72 9.91 4.59 4.67
N THR A 73 11.04 4.02 4.30
CA THR A 73 11.13 2.64 3.83
C THR A 73 11.79 1.79 4.91
N HIS A 74 11.20 0.63 5.19
CA HIS A 74 11.78 -0.42 6.01
C HIS A 74 12.10 -1.62 5.12
N LEU A 75 13.25 -2.25 5.31
CA LEU A 75 13.68 -3.41 4.54
C LEU A 75 13.97 -4.59 5.47
N ILE A 76 13.36 -5.72 5.19
CA ILE A 76 13.67 -7.00 5.84
C ILE A 76 14.10 -7.98 4.73
N SER A 77 15.38 -8.33 4.69
CA SER A 77 15.93 -9.21 3.64
C SER A 77 17.21 -9.91 4.09
N PRO A 78 17.29 -11.24 4.06
CA PRO A 78 18.52 -11.98 4.36
C PRO A 78 19.64 -11.73 3.34
N THR A 79 19.29 -11.13 2.19
CA THR A 79 20.26 -10.83 1.12
C THR A 79 20.68 -9.36 1.06
N ILE A 80 20.43 -8.59 2.13
CA ILE A 80 20.68 -7.16 2.18
C ILE A 80 22.11 -6.77 1.84
N GLN A 81 23.09 -7.55 2.31
CA GLN A 81 24.51 -7.33 2.08
C GLN A 81 24.90 -7.50 0.59
N ALA A 82 24.18 -8.38 -0.11
CA ALA A 82 24.40 -8.65 -1.53
C ALA A 82 23.66 -7.70 -2.47
N ASN A 83 22.61 -7.03 -1.99
CA ASN A 83 21.73 -6.18 -2.77
C ASN A 83 21.98 -4.69 -2.53
N GLN A 84 23.10 -4.19 -3.06
CA GLN A 84 23.47 -2.76 -2.92
C GLN A 84 22.45 -1.77 -3.52
N ILE A 85 21.55 -2.23 -4.37
CA ILE A 85 20.54 -1.36 -5.02
C ILE A 85 19.65 -0.63 -4.00
N TYR A 86 19.40 -1.22 -2.84
CA TYR A 86 18.61 -0.60 -1.78
C TYR A 86 19.28 0.63 -1.16
N GLN A 87 20.61 0.71 -1.19
CA GLN A 87 21.36 1.88 -0.70
C GLN A 87 21.06 3.16 -1.50
N SER A 88 20.43 3.02 -2.65
CA SER A 88 20.05 4.14 -3.51
C SER A 88 18.71 4.79 -3.13
N LEU A 89 18.02 4.29 -2.10
CA LEU A 89 16.77 4.84 -1.57
C LEU A 89 17.07 5.88 -0.51
N GLU A 90 16.56 7.11 -0.70
CA GLU A 90 16.69 8.22 0.26
C GLU A 90 15.82 8.03 1.49
N SER A 91 14.69 7.33 1.33
CA SER A 91 13.71 7.04 2.40
C SER A 91 14.11 5.88 3.31
N LEU A 92 15.21 5.16 3.01
CA LEU A 92 15.69 3.99 3.75
C LEU A 92 16.95 4.34 4.55
N ASP A 93 16.86 4.37 5.87
CA ASP A 93 18.04 4.41 6.74
C ASP A 93 18.60 2.99 6.91
N MET A 94 19.73 2.71 6.22
CA MET A 94 20.35 1.36 6.24
C MET A 94 20.78 0.90 7.63
N LYS A 95 20.93 1.79 8.61
CA LYS A 95 21.35 1.44 9.98
C LYS A 95 20.16 1.18 10.90
N LYS A 96 19.03 1.84 10.65
CA LYS A 96 17.86 1.80 11.53
C LYS A 96 16.71 0.97 10.95
N ASP A 97 16.50 1.08 9.64
CA ASP A 97 15.30 0.56 8.98
C ASP A 97 15.58 -0.67 8.11
N ALA A 98 16.83 -1.16 8.10
CA ALA A 98 17.22 -2.32 7.32
C ALA A 98 17.66 -3.49 8.23
N HIS A 99 17.05 -4.66 8.02
CA HIS A 99 17.21 -5.84 8.86
C HIS A 99 17.48 -7.07 7.99
N ASP A 100 18.39 -7.92 8.42
CA ASP A 100 18.83 -9.11 7.69
C ASP A 100 18.01 -10.37 8.01
N ASP A 101 17.16 -10.33 9.04
CA ASP A 101 16.29 -11.44 9.39
C ASP A 101 14.89 -10.97 9.77
N TYR A 102 13.92 -11.84 9.54
CA TYR A 102 12.52 -11.60 9.91
C TYR A 102 12.20 -12.29 11.23
N SER A 103 11.56 -11.53 12.12
CA SER A 103 10.84 -12.10 13.25
C SER A 103 9.50 -11.35 13.45
N ASP A 104 8.51 -12.02 14.03
CA ASP A 104 7.25 -11.41 14.41
C ASP A 104 7.46 -10.25 15.41
N ALA A 105 8.46 -10.37 16.30
CA ALA A 105 8.82 -9.32 17.25
C ALA A 105 9.37 -8.08 16.55
N LEU A 106 10.24 -8.25 15.55
CA LEU A 106 10.77 -7.15 14.75
C LEU A 106 9.64 -6.41 14.02
N LEU A 107 8.76 -7.15 13.35
CA LEU A 107 7.63 -6.53 12.64
C LEU A 107 6.71 -5.77 13.61
N LEU A 108 6.41 -6.33 14.78
CA LEU A 108 5.61 -5.65 15.81
C LEU A 108 6.28 -4.37 16.29
N ASN A 109 7.59 -4.37 16.55
CA ASN A 109 8.33 -3.18 16.97
C ASN A 109 8.24 -2.07 15.90
N ILE A 110 8.48 -2.40 14.63
CA ILE A 110 8.33 -1.44 13.51
C ILE A 110 6.90 -0.84 13.49
N LEU A 111 5.88 -1.69 13.62
CA LEU A 111 4.49 -1.24 13.59
C LEU A 111 4.11 -0.41 14.82
N ASP A 112 4.67 -0.68 15.98
CA ASP A 112 4.41 0.07 17.21
C ASP A 112 5.10 1.44 17.16
N ASP A 113 6.31 1.54 16.60
CA ASP A 113 6.96 2.83 16.33
C ASP A 113 6.11 3.71 15.38
N ILE A 114 5.60 3.13 14.31
CA ILE A 114 4.71 3.83 13.35
C ILE A 114 3.44 4.32 14.05
N LYS A 115 2.82 3.49 14.89
CA LYS A 115 1.64 3.89 15.67
C LYS A 115 1.94 5.00 16.67
N ALA A 116 3.11 4.95 17.32
CA ALA A 116 3.54 5.97 18.26
C ALA A 116 3.73 7.34 17.56
N GLU A 117 4.41 7.38 16.41
CA GLU A 117 4.54 8.59 15.60
C GLU A 117 3.16 9.17 15.23
N LYS A 118 2.24 8.33 14.78
CA LYS A 118 0.87 8.75 14.44
C LYS A 118 0.13 9.32 15.65
N LYS A 119 0.18 8.62 16.80
CA LYS A 119 -0.50 9.04 18.04
C LYS A 119 0.03 10.40 18.53
N GLN A 120 1.33 10.65 18.43
CA GLN A 120 1.93 11.94 18.79
C GLN A 120 1.41 13.06 17.87
N TYR A 121 1.32 12.81 16.58
CA TYR A 121 0.79 13.79 15.63
C TYR A 121 -0.71 14.05 15.83
N ASP A 122 -1.51 13.01 16.04
CA ASP A 122 -2.94 13.16 16.33
C ASP A 122 -3.18 13.97 17.62
N LYS A 123 -2.33 13.77 18.64
CA LYS A 123 -2.34 14.54 19.89
C LYS A 123 -2.02 16.02 19.63
N TYR A 124 -1.01 16.30 18.79
CA TYR A 124 -0.69 17.67 18.40
C TYR A 124 -1.83 18.34 17.61
N LEU A 125 -2.49 17.63 16.71
CA LEU A 125 -3.64 18.17 15.97
C LEU A 125 -4.82 18.49 16.91
N LEU A 126 -5.04 17.65 17.92
CA LEU A 126 -6.06 17.88 18.96
C LEU A 126 -5.69 19.13 19.80
N TYR A 127 -4.42 19.23 20.23
CA TYR A 127 -3.91 20.42 20.90
C TYR A 127 -4.16 21.69 20.10
N LYS A 128 -3.81 21.69 18.82
CA LYS A 128 -4.04 22.83 17.92
C LYS A 128 -5.50 23.23 17.87
N LYS A 129 -6.41 22.24 17.75
CA LYS A 129 -7.87 22.48 17.78
C LYS A 129 -8.32 23.10 19.08
N TYR A 130 -7.82 22.64 20.22
CA TYR A 130 -8.14 23.15 21.56
C TYR A 130 -7.57 24.55 21.79
N TYR A 131 -6.34 24.79 21.37
CA TYR A 131 -5.71 26.11 21.41
C TYR A 131 -6.49 27.14 20.59
N ASP A 132 -6.90 26.78 19.37
CA ASP A 132 -7.73 27.66 18.53
C ASP A 132 -9.10 27.94 19.14
N LYS A 133 -9.71 26.97 19.82
CA LYS A 133 -10.99 27.13 20.53
C LYS A 133 -10.84 28.05 21.75
N PHE A 134 -9.83 27.81 22.56
CA PHE A 134 -9.51 28.63 23.73
C PHE A 134 -9.33 30.10 23.33
N ASN A 135 -8.48 30.39 22.35
CA ASN A 135 -8.19 31.77 21.90
C ASN A 135 -9.40 32.47 21.23
N LYS A 136 -10.37 31.72 20.72
CA LYS A 136 -11.61 32.29 20.16
C LYS A 136 -12.69 32.52 21.23
N THR A 137 -12.52 31.96 22.43
CA THR A 137 -13.49 32.07 23.51
C THR A 137 -13.27 33.40 24.25
N PRO A 138 -14.29 34.26 24.39
CA PRO A 138 -14.19 35.49 25.17
C PRO A 138 -13.85 35.20 26.64
N GLU A 139 -13.08 36.08 27.30
CA GLU A 139 -12.64 35.88 28.69
C GLU A 139 -13.80 35.60 29.64
N ASN A 140 -14.91 36.31 29.48
CA ASN A 140 -16.09 36.12 30.34
C ASN A 140 -16.82 34.77 30.15
N LYS A 141 -16.36 33.92 29.24
CA LYS A 141 -16.90 32.58 28.98
C LYS A 141 -15.89 31.47 29.25
N LEU A 142 -14.69 31.79 29.72
CA LEU A 142 -13.65 30.79 29.97
C LEU A 142 -14.05 29.86 31.13
N ASP A 143 -14.65 30.39 32.20
CA ASP A 143 -15.12 29.55 33.32
C ASP A 143 -16.15 28.52 32.86
N LYS A 144 -17.09 28.96 32.00
CA LYS A 144 -18.08 28.05 31.42
C LYS A 144 -17.42 26.99 30.49
N LEU A 145 -16.43 27.38 29.71
CA LEU A 145 -15.65 26.45 28.86
C LEU A 145 -14.91 25.43 29.71
N TYR A 146 -14.35 25.87 30.86
CA TYR A 146 -13.66 24.96 31.78
C TYR A 146 -14.63 23.94 32.41
N ASP A 147 -15.81 24.38 32.79
CA ASP A 147 -16.83 23.48 33.38
C ASP A 147 -17.36 22.46 32.33
N GLU A 148 -17.52 22.87 31.06
CA GLU A 148 -18.09 22.05 30.01
C GLU A 148 -17.06 21.13 29.33
N GLU A 149 -15.81 21.58 29.16
CA GLU A 149 -14.75 20.89 28.42
C GLU A 149 -13.39 21.03 29.13
N PRO A 150 -13.21 20.50 30.34
CA PRO A 150 -11.97 20.65 31.12
C PRO A 150 -10.74 20.06 30.42
N GLU A 151 -10.93 19.07 29.52
CA GLU A 151 -9.86 18.45 28.75
C GLU A 151 -9.10 19.45 27.86
N ILE A 152 -9.73 20.57 27.48
CA ILE A 152 -9.07 21.64 26.74
C ILE A 152 -7.94 22.22 27.59
N PHE A 153 -8.24 22.59 28.81
CA PHE A 153 -7.27 23.23 29.73
C PHE A 153 -6.18 22.25 30.13
N TYR A 154 -6.47 20.99 30.42
CA TYR A 154 -5.46 19.96 30.68
C TYR A 154 -4.49 19.80 29.51
N MET A 155 -5.00 19.81 28.27
CA MET A 155 -4.16 19.72 27.09
C MET A 155 -3.31 21.00 26.89
N LEU A 156 -3.87 22.16 27.16
CA LEU A 156 -3.15 23.44 27.07
C LEU A 156 -2.02 23.51 28.11
N GLU A 157 -2.26 23.08 29.36
CA GLU A 157 -1.26 22.97 30.41
C GLU A 157 -0.13 22.02 30.05
N GLU A 158 -0.44 20.86 29.46
CA GLU A 158 0.57 19.89 29.04
C GLU A 158 1.54 20.48 28.01
N TYR A 159 1.11 21.44 27.21
CA TYR A 159 1.92 22.15 26.21
C TYR A 159 2.34 23.57 26.67
N ASP A 160 2.23 23.89 27.98
CA ASP A 160 2.57 25.19 28.53
C ASP A 160 1.92 26.37 27.78
N TYR A 161 0.71 26.21 27.26
CA TYR A 161 -0.01 27.19 26.45
C TYR A 161 0.80 27.74 25.26
N GLN A 162 1.81 27.00 24.77
CA GLN A 162 2.64 27.43 23.64
C GLN A 162 1.81 27.57 22.37
N ASN A 163 2.16 28.55 21.53
CA ASN A 163 1.50 28.65 20.22
C ASN A 163 1.82 27.40 19.37
N PRO A 164 0.82 26.70 18.82
CA PRO A 164 1.05 25.52 17.99
C PRO A 164 2.00 25.75 16.80
N LYS A 165 2.14 26.99 16.31
CA LYS A 165 3.07 27.33 15.23
C LYS A 165 4.54 27.25 15.66
N ASP A 166 4.80 27.40 16.96
CA ASP A 166 6.16 27.37 17.51
C ASP A 166 6.60 25.97 17.90
N ILE A 167 5.64 25.03 17.95
CA ILE A 167 5.90 23.64 18.26
C ILE A 167 6.31 22.90 16.96
N LYS A 168 7.55 22.39 16.94
CA LYS A 168 8.03 21.59 15.81
C LYS A 168 7.43 20.18 15.85
N HIS A 169 6.35 19.97 15.12
CA HIS A 169 5.80 18.63 14.87
C HIS A 169 5.86 18.30 13.38
N GLU A 170 6.48 17.15 13.06
CA GLU A 170 6.44 16.61 11.70
C GLU A 170 5.21 15.70 11.55
N PRO A 171 4.51 15.75 10.39
CA PRO A 171 3.50 14.75 10.06
C PRO A 171 4.08 13.34 10.11
N PRO A 172 3.29 12.31 10.49
CA PRO A 172 3.75 10.93 10.46
C PRO A 172 4.15 10.56 9.03
N LYS A 173 5.16 9.70 8.91
CA LYS A 173 5.64 9.27 7.60
C LYS A 173 4.66 8.30 6.96
N VAL A 174 4.62 8.28 5.63
CA VAL A 174 4.06 7.16 4.89
C VAL A 174 5.09 6.05 4.87
N ASN A 175 4.73 4.88 5.39
CA ASN A 175 5.68 3.79 5.56
C ASN A 175 5.49 2.72 4.48
N ILE A 176 6.61 2.24 3.89
CA ILE A 176 6.65 1.07 3.01
C ILE A 176 7.55 0.03 3.66
N ILE A 177 7.02 -1.16 3.93
CA ILE A 177 7.77 -2.30 4.46
C ILE A 177 8.03 -3.27 3.32
N ILE A 178 9.30 -3.44 2.96
CA ILE A 178 9.75 -4.39 1.94
C ILE A 178 10.14 -5.69 2.63
N LEU A 179 9.57 -6.80 2.15
CA LEU A 179 9.91 -8.16 2.56
C LEU A 179 10.49 -8.89 1.34
N ASP A 180 11.82 -8.98 1.28
CA ASP A 180 12.52 -9.56 0.12
C ASP A 180 13.20 -10.87 0.47
N ASP A 181 12.95 -11.90 -0.35
CA ASP A 181 13.55 -13.25 -0.30
C ASP A 181 13.36 -13.98 1.05
N LEU A 182 12.19 -13.81 1.69
CA LEU A 182 11.84 -14.41 2.98
C LEU A 182 11.17 -15.79 2.85
N LEU A 183 11.31 -16.47 1.71
CA LEU A 183 10.76 -17.81 1.54
C LEU A 183 11.43 -18.79 2.52
N GLY A 184 10.62 -19.48 3.32
CA GLY A 184 11.11 -20.39 4.36
C GLY A 184 11.23 -19.74 5.74
N SER A 185 11.08 -18.41 5.87
CA SER A 185 10.99 -17.76 7.18
C SER A 185 9.59 -17.90 7.80
N ASP A 186 9.48 -17.54 9.08
CA ASP A 186 8.21 -17.52 9.80
C ASP A 186 7.20 -16.51 9.23
N ALA A 187 7.62 -15.55 8.38
CA ALA A 187 6.77 -14.58 7.71
C ALA A 187 5.63 -15.23 6.93
N PHE A 188 5.91 -16.35 6.24
CA PHE A 188 4.97 -17.08 5.39
C PHE A 188 4.43 -18.37 6.02
N THR A 189 4.45 -18.48 7.34
CA THR A 189 3.86 -19.64 8.02
C THR A 189 2.34 -19.68 7.81
N LYS A 190 1.79 -20.89 7.64
CA LYS A 190 0.34 -21.10 7.47
C LYS A 190 -0.47 -20.92 8.76
N LYS A 191 0.11 -20.33 9.80
CA LYS A 191 -0.62 -20.05 11.05
C LYS A 191 -1.73 -19.05 10.77
N THR A 192 -2.94 -19.35 11.20
CA THR A 192 -4.13 -18.50 11.06
C THR A 192 -4.00 -17.14 11.74
N LYS A 193 -3.06 -16.97 12.66
CA LYS A 193 -2.77 -15.73 13.40
C LYS A 193 -1.35 -15.22 13.14
N SER A 194 -0.90 -15.23 11.88
CA SER A 194 0.38 -14.62 11.51
C SER A 194 0.34 -13.12 11.75
N VAL A 195 1.40 -12.57 12.36
CA VAL A 195 1.56 -11.12 12.60
C VAL A 195 1.51 -10.38 11.27
N LEU A 196 2.22 -10.87 10.25
CA LEU A 196 2.23 -10.26 8.92
C LEU A 196 0.83 -10.22 8.30
N THR A 197 0.07 -11.33 8.34
CA THR A 197 -1.29 -11.35 7.80
C THR A 197 -2.19 -10.32 8.49
N ASN A 198 -2.13 -10.25 9.82
CA ASN A 198 -2.91 -9.27 10.58
C ASN A 198 -2.50 -7.83 10.28
N ALA A 199 -1.21 -7.59 10.09
CA ALA A 199 -0.68 -6.29 9.70
C ALA A 199 -1.16 -5.88 8.30
N MET A 200 -1.12 -6.79 7.33
CA MET A 200 -1.60 -6.54 5.97
C MET A 200 -3.11 -6.27 5.89
N ILE A 201 -3.92 -6.94 6.72
CA ILE A 201 -5.36 -6.66 6.83
C ILE A 201 -5.61 -5.25 7.37
N LYS A 202 -4.79 -4.80 8.33
CA LYS A 202 -4.96 -3.51 9.02
C LYS A 202 -4.09 -2.38 8.43
N ASN A 203 -3.38 -2.62 7.35
CA ASN A 203 -2.38 -1.72 6.79
C ASN A 203 -2.87 -0.28 6.59
N ARG A 204 -4.10 -0.11 6.14
CA ARG A 204 -4.73 1.20 5.91
C ARG A 204 -4.91 2.00 7.21
N HIS A 205 -5.30 1.33 8.29
CA HIS A 205 -5.46 1.97 9.61
C HIS A 205 -4.11 2.36 10.23
N MET A 206 -3.06 1.61 9.90
CA MET A 206 -1.71 1.86 10.38
C MET A 206 -0.92 2.85 9.52
N GLY A 207 -1.39 3.14 8.30
CA GLY A 207 -0.66 4.00 7.37
C GLY A 207 0.57 3.33 6.76
N VAL A 208 0.48 2.02 6.47
CA VAL A 208 1.61 1.19 6.00
C VAL A 208 1.28 0.55 4.66
N CYS A 209 2.25 0.53 3.75
CA CYS A 209 2.26 -0.28 2.54
C CYS A 209 3.17 -1.49 2.75
N PHE A 210 2.82 -2.64 2.17
CA PHE A 210 3.68 -3.81 2.13
C PHE A 210 4.09 -4.13 0.68
N ALA A 211 5.37 -4.43 0.48
CA ALA A 211 5.91 -4.93 -0.78
C ALA A 211 6.60 -6.27 -0.53
N LEU A 212 5.96 -7.37 -0.96
CA LEU A 212 6.45 -8.72 -0.79
C LEU A 212 7.09 -9.20 -2.10
N LEU A 213 8.38 -9.54 -2.05
CA LEU A 213 9.13 -10.04 -3.21
C LEU A 213 9.36 -11.54 -3.04
N VAL A 214 8.78 -12.34 -3.92
CA VAL A 214 8.80 -13.80 -3.81
C VAL A 214 9.17 -14.47 -5.12
N GLN A 215 9.72 -15.68 -5.03
CA GLN A 215 10.08 -16.49 -6.19
C GLN A 215 8.96 -17.44 -6.60
N SER A 216 8.02 -17.74 -5.69
CA SER A 216 6.90 -18.65 -5.93
C SER A 216 5.65 -18.15 -5.23
N ILE A 217 4.54 -18.08 -5.96
CA ILE A 217 3.24 -17.71 -5.40
C ILE A 217 2.71 -18.79 -4.44
N LYS A 218 3.00 -20.08 -4.71
CA LYS A 218 2.55 -21.19 -3.88
C LYS A 218 3.13 -21.17 -2.47
N ALA A 219 4.27 -20.52 -2.28
CA ALA A 219 4.89 -20.36 -0.98
C ALA A 219 4.24 -19.25 -0.13
N VAL A 220 3.45 -18.36 -0.76
CA VAL A 220 2.72 -17.30 -0.06
C VAL A 220 1.34 -17.82 0.37
N PRO A 221 0.99 -17.78 1.67
CA PRO A 221 -0.31 -18.20 2.15
C PRO A 221 -1.47 -17.47 1.45
N LYS A 222 -2.57 -18.18 1.19
CA LYS A 222 -3.73 -17.62 0.47
C LYS A 222 -4.30 -16.38 1.13
N ASN A 223 -4.35 -16.33 2.45
CA ASN A 223 -4.82 -15.17 3.21
C ASN A 223 -3.97 -13.91 3.01
N ILE A 224 -2.66 -14.06 2.77
CA ILE A 224 -1.77 -12.95 2.40
C ILE A 224 -2.09 -12.49 0.97
N ARG A 225 -2.17 -13.44 0.01
CA ARG A 225 -2.45 -13.12 -1.40
C ARG A 225 -3.77 -12.39 -1.59
N LEU A 226 -4.83 -12.81 -0.90
CA LEU A 226 -6.16 -12.17 -0.92
C LEU A 226 -6.17 -10.73 -0.37
N ASN A 227 -5.16 -10.34 0.41
CA ASN A 227 -5.01 -8.98 0.91
C ASN A 227 -4.09 -8.11 0.02
N CYS A 228 -3.57 -8.65 -1.09
CA CYS A 228 -2.80 -7.89 -2.05
C CYS A 228 -3.73 -7.14 -3.03
N SER A 229 -3.40 -5.89 -3.29
CA SER A 229 -4.10 -5.03 -4.24
C SER A 229 -3.26 -4.72 -5.48
N VAL A 230 -1.97 -5.06 -5.44
CA VAL A 230 -1.05 -4.91 -6.57
C VAL A 230 -0.30 -6.22 -6.78
N PHE A 231 -0.29 -6.72 -8.00
CA PHE A 231 0.46 -7.92 -8.40
C PHE A 231 1.42 -7.56 -9.51
N GLN A 232 2.70 -7.84 -9.32
CA GLN A 232 3.70 -7.77 -10.39
C GLN A 232 4.17 -9.17 -10.76
N LEU A 233 4.04 -9.51 -12.03
CA LEU A 233 4.33 -10.81 -12.60
C LEU A 233 5.47 -10.68 -13.60
N ALA A 234 6.66 -11.11 -13.21
CA ALA A 234 7.78 -11.20 -14.15
C ALA A 234 7.63 -12.39 -15.11
N ALA A 235 8.46 -12.46 -16.13
CA ALA A 235 8.50 -13.60 -17.03
C ALA A 235 8.87 -14.90 -16.30
N PHE A 236 8.11 -15.96 -16.52
CA PHE A 236 8.34 -17.30 -15.96
C PHE A 236 8.59 -18.32 -17.07
N LYS A 237 9.47 -19.28 -16.79
CA LYS A 237 9.72 -20.40 -17.70
C LYS A 237 8.50 -21.30 -17.89
N ASN A 238 7.69 -21.45 -16.84
CA ASN A 238 6.45 -22.22 -16.88
C ASN A 238 5.24 -21.29 -16.74
N LYS A 239 4.76 -20.81 -17.88
CA LYS A 239 3.59 -19.91 -17.98
C LYS A 239 2.33 -20.53 -17.38
N LYS A 240 2.12 -21.85 -17.51
CA LYS A 240 0.94 -22.54 -17.02
C LYS A 240 0.73 -22.35 -15.51
N VAL A 241 1.81 -22.39 -14.72
CA VAL A 241 1.76 -22.17 -13.26
C VAL A 241 1.27 -20.77 -12.93
N ILE A 242 1.69 -19.78 -13.69
CA ILE A 242 1.26 -18.38 -13.50
C ILE A 242 -0.21 -18.21 -13.83
N LEU A 243 -0.64 -18.77 -14.95
CA LEU A 243 -2.03 -18.64 -15.39
C LEU A 243 -2.98 -19.34 -14.41
N GLU A 244 -2.63 -20.53 -13.90
CA GLU A 244 -3.48 -21.26 -12.97
C GLU A 244 -3.50 -20.64 -11.56
N ASP A 245 -2.33 -20.33 -10.99
CA ASP A 245 -2.22 -19.93 -9.58
C ASP A 245 -2.51 -18.44 -9.34
N ILE A 246 -2.22 -17.57 -10.33
CA ILE A 246 -2.43 -16.12 -10.18
C ILE A 246 -3.78 -15.71 -10.75
N TYR A 247 -4.22 -16.33 -11.84
CA TYR A 247 -5.52 -16.00 -12.41
C TYR A 247 -6.64 -16.11 -11.39
N ASP A 248 -6.62 -17.11 -10.50
CA ASP A 248 -7.60 -17.26 -9.43
C ASP A 248 -7.72 -16.02 -8.55
N GLU A 249 -6.59 -15.31 -8.29
CA GLU A 249 -6.57 -14.11 -7.45
C GLU A 249 -7.06 -12.84 -8.19
N VAL A 250 -7.04 -12.86 -9.53
CA VAL A 250 -7.40 -11.71 -10.39
C VAL A 250 -8.56 -12.00 -11.34
N SER A 251 -9.19 -13.16 -11.26
CA SER A 251 -10.27 -13.58 -12.16
C SER A 251 -11.50 -12.68 -12.16
N ASN A 252 -11.74 -11.97 -11.06
CA ASN A 252 -12.79 -10.95 -10.96
C ASN A 252 -12.43 -9.64 -11.65
N VAL A 253 -11.17 -9.47 -12.04
CA VAL A 253 -10.63 -8.24 -12.65
C VAL A 253 -10.61 -8.34 -14.17
N ILE A 254 -10.27 -9.53 -14.71
CA ILE A 254 -10.00 -9.74 -16.13
C ILE A 254 -10.32 -11.18 -16.55
N GLY A 255 -10.77 -11.39 -17.79
CA GLY A 255 -10.94 -12.72 -18.36
C GLY A 255 -9.61 -13.42 -18.65
N ILE A 256 -9.59 -14.77 -18.66
CA ILE A 256 -8.35 -15.54 -18.78
C ILE A 256 -7.60 -15.27 -20.09
N ASP A 257 -8.31 -15.20 -21.22
CA ASP A 257 -7.69 -14.95 -22.54
C ASP A 257 -7.03 -13.58 -22.59
N GLN A 258 -7.70 -12.58 -22.05
CA GLN A 258 -7.18 -11.20 -21.95
C GLN A 258 -5.99 -11.11 -21.00
N PHE A 259 -6.05 -11.83 -19.87
CA PHE A 259 -4.93 -11.91 -18.93
C PHE A 259 -3.70 -12.52 -19.59
N GLU A 260 -3.87 -13.59 -20.36
CA GLU A 260 -2.80 -14.24 -21.09
C GLU A 260 -2.18 -13.32 -22.13
N GLU A 261 -2.99 -12.60 -22.92
CA GLU A 261 -2.54 -11.62 -23.92
C GLU A 261 -1.72 -10.49 -23.27
N LEU A 262 -2.22 -9.92 -22.17
CA LEU A 262 -1.52 -8.86 -21.44
C LEU A 262 -0.19 -9.35 -20.85
N TYR A 263 -0.20 -10.57 -20.27
CA TYR A 263 1.00 -11.15 -19.67
C TYR A 263 2.07 -11.41 -20.74
N ASP A 264 1.72 -12.00 -21.87
CA ASP A 264 2.65 -12.25 -22.97
C ASP A 264 3.24 -10.96 -23.52
N HIS A 265 2.38 -9.95 -23.73
CA HIS A 265 2.83 -8.65 -24.21
C HIS A 265 3.81 -7.99 -23.22
N ALA A 266 3.47 -7.94 -21.95
CA ALA A 266 4.27 -7.27 -20.92
C ALA A 266 5.59 -7.98 -20.62
N THR A 267 5.63 -9.32 -20.80
CA THR A 267 6.82 -10.13 -20.50
C THR A 267 7.66 -10.51 -21.73
N ALA A 268 7.31 -10.00 -22.92
CA ALA A 268 7.99 -10.30 -24.17
C ALA A 268 9.47 -9.84 -24.19
N LYS A 269 9.80 -8.78 -23.44
CA LYS A 269 11.16 -8.24 -23.37
C LYS A 269 11.89 -8.76 -22.13
N PRO A 270 13.23 -8.84 -22.14
CA PRO A 270 14.01 -9.14 -20.95
C PRO A 270 13.62 -8.21 -19.79
N TYR A 271 13.45 -8.79 -18.59
CA TYR A 271 13.00 -8.10 -17.38
C TYR A 271 11.60 -7.46 -17.50
N GLY A 272 10.83 -7.85 -18.53
CA GLY A 272 9.44 -7.44 -18.66
C GLY A 272 8.57 -8.02 -17.54
N SER A 273 7.57 -7.26 -17.12
CA SER A 273 6.60 -7.69 -16.12
C SER A 273 5.22 -7.07 -16.36
N LEU A 274 4.19 -7.87 -16.13
CA LEU A 274 2.82 -7.38 -16.03
C LEU A 274 2.54 -6.92 -14.61
N ILE A 275 2.05 -5.70 -14.44
CA ILE A 275 1.55 -5.20 -13.16
C ILE A 275 0.04 -5.06 -13.24
N ILE A 276 -0.66 -5.62 -12.27
CA ILE A 276 -2.10 -5.51 -12.08
C ILE A 276 -2.33 -4.68 -10.84
N ASP A 277 -2.89 -3.50 -11.02
CA ASP A 277 -3.19 -2.56 -9.94
C ASP A 277 -4.70 -2.45 -9.75
N THR A 278 -5.18 -2.80 -8.56
CA THR A 278 -6.58 -2.72 -8.17
C THR A 278 -6.83 -1.65 -7.09
N THR A 279 -5.84 -0.82 -6.78
CA THR A 279 -5.93 0.17 -5.70
C THR A 279 -6.87 1.33 -6.01
N ASN A 280 -6.89 1.76 -7.27
CA ASN A 280 -7.72 2.88 -7.74
C ASN A 280 -8.36 2.56 -9.10
N GLY A 281 -9.26 1.59 -9.10
CA GLY A 281 -9.79 1.01 -10.33
C GLY A 281 -8.97 -0.21 -10.78
N LYS A 282 -9.11 -0.56 -12.05
CA LYS A 282 -8.43 -1.72 -12.64
C LYS A 282 -7.45 -1.19 -13.69
N ARG A 283 -6.15 -1.27 -13.38
CA ARG A 283 -5.09 -0.84 -14.32
C ARG A 283 -4.13 -1.99 -14.57
N PHE A 284 -3.68 -2.07 -15.80
CA PHE A 284 -2.66 -3.02 -16.24
C PHE A 284 -1.47 -2.24 -16.77
N LEU A 285 -0.27 -2.56 -16.29
CA LEU A 285 0.93 -1.85 -16.68
C LEU A 285 1.97 -2.85 -17.21
N SER A 286 2.71 -2.45 -18.24
CA SER A 286 3.96 -3.10 -18.64
C SER A 286 5.10 -2.43 -17.89
N ASN A 287 5.72 -3.15 -16.98
CA ASN A 287 6.63 -2.58 -15.98
C ASN A 287 5.95 -1.41 -15.22
N LEU A 288 6.70 -0.34 -14.96
CA LEU A 288 6.15 0.94 -14.45
C LEU A 288 6.13 2.02 -15.56
N ASP A 289 6.31 1.61 -16.82
CA ASP A 289 6.55 2.54 -17.93
C ASP A 289 5.29 2.86 -18.71
N SER A 290 4.45 1.86 -18.97
CA SER A 290 3.34 1.97 -19.90
C SER A 290 2.07 1.35 -19.33
N GLU A 291 0.94 2.03 -19.48
CA GLU A 291 -0.37 1.48 -19.17
C GLU A 291 -0.91 0.71 -20.38
N LEU A 292 -1.46 -0.47 -20.13
CA LEU A 292 -2.00 -1.38 -21.14
C LEU A 292 -3.52 -1.30 -21.13
N PHE A 293 -4.10 -1.20 -22.32
CA PHE A 293 -5.55 -1.15 -22.52
C PHE A 293 -5.98 -2.33 -23.40
N ILE A 294 -7.10 -2.95 -23.06
CA ILE A 294 -7.68 -4.03 -23.83
C ILE A 294 -8.62 -3.40 -24.89
N ASP A 295 -8.28 -3.53 -26.14
CA ASP A 295 -9.16 -3.10 -27.24
C ASP A 295 -10.26 -4.15 -27.48
N ASN A 296 -11.43 -3.94 -26.90
CA ASN A 296 -12.60 -4.80 -27.07
C ASN A 296 -13.16 -4.81 -28.52
N LYS A 297 -12.60 -4.03 -29.44
CA LYS A 297 -13.06 -3.97 -30.85
C LYS A 297 -12.49 -5.08 -31.73
N LYS A 298 -11.51 -5.85 -31.26
CA LYS A 298 -10.99 -7.03 -31.96
C LYS A 298 -11.65 -8.33 -31.52
N ILE A 299 -12.97 -8.44 -31.61
CA ILE A 299 -13.60 -9.74 -31.70
C ILE A 299 -13.39 -10.22 -33.13
N LEU A 300 -12.41 -11.08 -33.35
CA LEU A 300 -12.20 -11.74 -34.63
C LEU A 300 -13.45 -12.55 -34.98
N PRO A 301 -13.91 -12.53 -36.25
CA PRO A 301 -15.07 -13.28 -36.65
C PRO A 301 -14.81 -14.78 -36.47
N ASN A 302 -15.77 -15.46 -35.83
CA ASN A 302 -15.83 -16.90 -35.78
C ASN A 302 -15.60 -17.51 -37.17
N ASN A 303 -14.48 -18.16 -37.39
CA ASN A 303 -14.31 -19.10 -38.48
C ASN A 303 -15.26 -20.28 -38.23
N LYS A 304 -16.50 -20.17 -38.72
CA LYS A 304 -17.33 -21.36 -38.99
C LYS A 304 -16.55 -22.17 -40.01
N LYS A 305 -15.96 -23.28 -39.56
CA LYS A 305 -15.61 -24.37 -40.43
C LYS A 305 -16.90 -24.90 -41.03
N GLU A 306 -17.20 -24.49 -42.26
CA GLU A 306 -18.16 -25.24 -43.07
C GLU A 306 -17.54 -26.60 -43.38
N ASN A 307 -18.08 -27.62 -42.79
CA ASN A 307 -17.89 -29.00 -43.22
C ASN A 307 -18.61 -29.14 -44.56
N LYS A 308 -17.83 -29.42 -45.59
CA LYS A 308 -18.27 -30.16 -46.78
C LYS A 308 -17.71 -31.56 -46.71
#